data_0898ac4d34a4f5d351ea23e0d2e494fb
#
_entry.id   0898ac4d34a4f5d351ea23e0d2e494fb
#
_cell.length_a   1.000
_cell.length_b   1.000
_cell.length_c   1.000
_cell.angle_alpha   90.00
_cell.angle_beta   90.00
_cell.angle_gamma   90.00
#
_symmetry.space_group_name_H-M   'P 1'
#
loop_
_entity.id
_entity.type
_entity.pdbx_description
1 polymer ?
#
loop_
_entity_poly.entity_id
_entity_poly.type
_entity_poly.pdbx_seq_one_letter_code
_entity_poly.pdbx_strand_id
1 'polypeptide(L)'
;KGFLNGSPLIYPINKNKKSLPVKNIIAGLVQHNDKIFITKRKDDGALGGLWELPMILVKDYNDHPLFKRFLKDKYNLNLKINNKIGKIIHSFSHYKMNIQIFNCEIINTKIEKSSNNNSKWISRKDIVNYAFHKANHKLFDLLEKNNV
;
A
#
# COMPACT_ATOMS: atom_id res chain seq x y z
N LYS A 1 -20.56 -18.01 -37.80
CA LYS A 1 -21.10 -17.56 -37.22
C LYS A 1 -21.13 -17.10 -36.63
N GLY A 2 -21.31 -17.49 -37.73
CA GLY A 2 -21.79 -16.92 -36.65
C GLY A 2 -21.74 -16.61 -36.35
N PHE A 3 -21.87 -16.73 -36.26
CA PHE A 3 -22.19 -16.12 -35.53
C PHE A 3 -22.33 -15.86 -35.23
N LEU A 4 -21.89 -16.05 -34.96
CA LEU A 4 -22.47 -15.63 -34.34
C LEU A 4 -22.54 -15.28 -33.92
N ASN A 5 -22.73 -15.51 -34.34
CA ASN A 5 -23.15 -14.95 -33.63
C ASN A 5 -22.95 -14.52 -33.07
N GLY A 6 -22.46 -14.65 -33.09
CA GLY A 6 -22.84 -14.15 -32.18
C GLY A 6 -22.31 -13.71 -31.87
N SER A 7 -22.17 -13.80 -31.97
CA SER A 7 -22.27 -13.23 -31.34
C SER A 7 -21.85 -12.76 -31.06
N PRO A 8 -21.88 -12.68 -31.17
CA PRO A 8 -21.81 -12.11 -30.56
C PRO A 8 -21.42 -11.74 -30.12
N LEU A 9 -21.47 -11.85 -30.06
CA LEU A 9 -21.44 -11.38 -29.34
C LEU A 9 -20.97 -11.08 -28.69
N ILE A 10 -20.99 -11.33 -28.58
CA ILE A 10 -20.75 -10.84 -27.97
C ILE A 10 -20.00 -10.64 -27.61
N TYR A 11 -19.77 -10.40 -27.63
CA TYR A 11 -19.25 -9.91 -27.03
C TYR A 11 -18.54 -9.57 -26.40
N PRO A 12 -18.49 -10.18 -26.19
CA PRO A 12 -17.35 -10.03 -25.62
C PRO A 12 -16.53 -8.87 -25.28
N ILE A 13 -16.66 -8.05 -25.25
CA ILE A 13 -16.21 -6.77 -24.79
C ILE A 13 -15.80 -6.77 -23.34
N ASN A 14 -16.36 -7.67 -22.58
CA ASN A 14 -15.99 -7.90 -21.19
C ASN A 14 -14.55 -8.37 -21.02
N LYS A 15 -13.91 -8.75 -22.08
CA LYS A 15 -12.51 -9.13 -22.05
C LYS A 15 -11.63 -8.01 -21.53
N ASN A 16 -11.94 -6.77 -21.88
CA ASN A 16 -11.12 -5.64 -21.45
C ASN A 16 -11.18 -5.42 -19.96
N LYS A 17 -12.33 -5.67 -19.36
CA LYS A 17 -12.49 -5.57 -17.91
C LYS A 17 -11.76 -6.65 -17.17
N LYS A 18 -11.66 -7.83 -17.78
CA LYS A 18 -10.99 -8.98 -17.17
C LYS A 18 -9.48 -8.87 -17.26
N SER A 19 -8.98 -8.07 -18.16
CA SER A 19 -7.57 -8.02 -18.47
C SER A 19 -6.77 -7.00 -17.70
N LEU A 20 -7.39 -6.31 -16.72
CA LEU A 20 -6.63 -5.39 -15.90
C LEU A 20 -5.61 -6.16 -15.09
N PRO A 21 -4.32 -5.84 -15.21
CA PRO A 21 -3.31 -6.50 -14.41
C PRO A 21 -3.52 -6.22 -12.93
N VAL A 22 -3.23 -7.22 -12.11
CA VAL A 22 -3.34 -7.09 -10.66
C VAL A 22 -1.95 -6.97 -10.08
N LYS A 23 -1.71 -5.91 -9.32
CA LYS A 23 -0.44 -5.71 -8.61
C LYS A 23 -0.64 -6.07 -7.15
N ASN A 24 0.18 -7.00 -6.68
CA ASN A 24 0.14 -7.45 -5.30
C ASN A 24 1.07 -6.57 -4.46
N ILE A 25 0.53 -5.98 -3.41
CA ILE A 25 1.24 -4.99 -2.61
C ILE A 25 1.20 -5.43 -1.15
N ILE A 26 2.36 -5.35 -0.48
CA ILE A 26 2.43 -5.44 0.97
C ILE A 26 2.55 -4.02 1.50
N ALA A 27 1.66 -3.66 2.42
CA ALA A 27 1.74 -2.40 3.15
C ALA A 27 1.97 -2.68 4.62
N GLY A 28 2.64 -1.77 5.30
CA GLY A 28 2.91 -1.91 6.71
C GLY A 28 2.34 -0.76 7.52
N LEU A 29 1.63 -1.11 8.59
CA LEU A 29 1.31 -0.15 9.63
C LEU A 29 2.44 -0.20 10.64
N VAL A 30 3.41 0.68 10.47
CA VAL A 30 4.61 0.73 11.29
C VAL A 30 4.37 1.73 12.40
N GLN A 31 4.30 1.25 13.63
CA GLN A 31 3.98 2.08 14.79
C GLN A 31 5.13 2.11 15.78
N HIS A 32 5.33 3.27 16.38
CA HIS A 32 6.31 3.46 17.46
C HIS A 32 5.91 4.69 18.26
N ASN A 33 5.78 4.55 19.58
CA ASN A 33 5.44 5.65 20.49
C ASN A 33 4.19 6.43 20.05
N ASP A 34 3.12 5.71 19.70
CA ASP A 34 1.84 6.26 19.25
C ASP A 34 1.92 7.04 17.94
N LYS A 35 3.01 6.87 17.21
CA LYS A 35 3.17 7.48 15.90
C LYS A 35 3.22 6.41 14.82
N ILE A 36 2.80 6.78 13.63
CA ILE A 36 2.87 5.91 12.46
C ILE A 36 3.87 6.49 11.47
N PHE A 37 4.52 5.59 10.75
CA PHE A 37 5.50 5.96 9.73
C PHE A 37 4.81 6.11 8.39
N ILE A 38 4.99 7.26 7.76
CA ILE A 38 4.45 7.52 6.42
C ILE A 38 5.58 7.91 5.49
N THR A 39 5.38 7.62 4.21
CA THR A 39 6.35 7.94 3.17
C THR A 39 5.68 8.74 2.06
N LYS A 40 6.47 9.53 1.35
CA LYS A 40 5.97 10.34 0.26
C LYS A 40 6.33 9.69 -1.07
N ARG A 41 5.37 9.60 -1.96
CA ARG A 41 5.61 9.07 -3.30
C ARG A 41 6.48 10.04 -4.07
N LYS A 42 7.28 9.51 -5.00
CA LYS A 42 8.07 10.35 -5.89
C LYS A 42 7.16 11.25 -6.71
N ASP A 43 7.61 12.47 -6.92
CA ASP A 43 6.83 13.48 -7.64
C ASP A 43 7.06 13.36 -9.16
N ASP A 44 6.87 12.16 -9.69
CA ASP A 44 7.17 11.87 -11.09
C ASP A 44 6.00 11.20 -11.83
N GLY A 45 4.80 11.26 -11.28
CA GLY A 45 3.64 10.63 -11.91
C GLY A 45 2.34 11.22 -11.41
N ALA A 46 1.24 10.64 -11.88
CA ALA A 46 -0.10 11.11 -11.54
C ALA A 46 -0.38 11.14 -10.04
N LEU A 47 0.33 10.32 -9.28
CA LEU A 47 0.16 10.21 -7.84
C LEU A 47 1.37 10.74 -7.08
N GLY A 48 2.25 11.47 -7.77
CA GLY A 48 3.45 12.05 -7.15
C GLY A 48 3.08 13.08 -6.11
N GLY A 49 3.91 13.17 -5.08
CA GLY A 49 3.71 14.13 -4.00
C GLY A 49 2.70 13.73 -2.95
N LEU A 50 1.99 12.63 -3.13
CA LEU A 50 1.05 12.13 -2.12
C LEU A 50 1.74 11.25 -1.11
N TRP A 51 1.24 11.28 0.11
CA TRP A 51 1.74 10.44 1.20
C TRP A 51 1.07 9.07 1.17
N GLU A 52 1.74 8.09 1.74
CA GLU A 52 1.23 6.73 1.83
C GLU A 52 1.86 6.00 3.00
N LEU A 53 1.23 4.93 3.43
CA LEU A 53 1.90 3.98 4.31
C LEU A 53 3.00 3.30 3.51
N PRO A 54 4.12 2.89 4.14
CA PRO A 54 5.16 2.19 3.40
C PRO A 54 4.61 0.93 2.75
N MET A 55 4.86 0.76 1.48
CA MET A 55 4.35 -0.39 0.73
C MET A 55 5.25 -0.71 -0.45
N ILE A 56 5.27 -1.97 -0.83
CA ILE A 56 6.04 -2.44 -1.98
C ILE A 56 5.25 -3.44 -2.82
N LEU A 57 5.61 -3.49 -4.09
CA LEU A 57 5.10 -4.48 -5.02
C LEU A 57 5.78 -5.83 -4.74
N VAL A 58 5.01 -6.89 -4.66
CA VAL A 58 5.53 -8.24 -4.43
C VAL A 58 4.90 -9.22 -5.42
N LYS A 59 5.58 -10.32 -5.65
CA LYS A 59 5.02 -11.43 -6.40
C LYS A 59 4.22 -12.35 -5.49
N ASP A 60 4.68 -12.49 -4.26
CA ASP A 60 4.06 -13.37 -3.27
C ASP A 60 3.96 -12.62 -1.95
N TYR A 61 2.78 -12.65 -1.34
CA TYR A 61 2.53 -11.99 -0.05
C TYR A 61 3.33 -12.60 1.10
N ASN A 62 3.90 -13.77 0.92
CA ASN A 62 4.77 -14.36 1.92
C ASN A 62 6.19 -13.79 1.89
N ASP A 63 6.46 -12.91 0.95
CA ASP A 63 7.80 -12.33 0.81
C ASP A 63 8.02 -11.18 1.80
N HIS A 64 7.82 -11.48 3.08
CA HIS A 64 8.08 -10.54 4.17
C HIS A 64 9.54 -10.08 4.19
N PRO A 65 10.53 -10.95 3.91
CA PRO A 65 11.91 -10.50 3.88
C PRO A 65 12.17 -9.36 2.90
N LEU A 66 11.49 -9.36 1.76
CA LEU A 66 11.63 -8.28 0.78
C LEU A 66 11.15 -6.95 1.35
N PHE A 67 10.01 -6.97 2.04
CA PHE A 67 9.45 -5.77 2.66
C PHE A 67 10.36 -5.25 3.78
N LYS A 68 10.86 -6.17 4.62
CA LYS A 68 11.78 -5.81 5.69
C LYS A 68 13.06 -5.18 5.15
N ARG A 69 13.62 -5.77 4.09
CA ARG A 69 14.83 -5.26 3.46
C ARG A 69 14.59 -3.87 2.87
N PHE A 70 13.46 -3.67 2.24
CA PHE A 70 13.09 -2.38 1.66
C PHE A 70 13.14 -1.27 2.72
N LEU A 71 12.52 -1.51 3.86
CA LEU A 71 12.49 -0.51 4.93
C LEU A 71 13.85 -0.35 5.61
N LYS A 72 14.61 -1.43 5.72
CA LYS A 72 15.96 -1.37 6.27
C LYS A 72 16.87 -0.55 5.38
N ASP A 73 16.88 -0.84 4.09
CA ASP A 73 17.81 -0.21 3.15
C ASP A 73 17.48 1.26 2.90
N LYS A 74 16.19 1.56 2.83
CA LYS A 74 15.76 2.91 2.46
C LYS A 74 15.62 3.84 3.66
N TYR A 75 15.18 3.32 4.80
CA TYR A 75 14.85 4.13 5.97
C TYR A 75 15.58 3.72 7.24
N ASN A 76 16.42 2.72 7.15
CA ASN A 76 17.17 2.18 8.31
C ASN A 76 16.24 1.72 9.44
N LEU A 77 15.12 1.14 9.09
CA LEU A 77 14.16 0.61 10.05
C LEU A 77 14.22 -0.91 10.08
N ASN A 78 14.44 -1.46 11.25
CA ASN A 78 14.38 -2.90 11.48
C ASN A 78 13.00 -3.24 12.01
N LEU A 79 12.28 -4.09 11.28
CA LEU A 79 10.90 -4.41 11.59
C LEU A 79 10.72 -5.84 12.00
N LYS A 80 9.72 -6.05 12.84
CA LYS A 80 9.08 -7.34 13.03
C LYS A 80 7.69 -7.23 12.42
N ILE A 81 7.37 -8.10 11.48
CA ILE A 81 6.05 -8.17 10.89
C ILE A 81 5.21 -9.11 11.74
N ASN A 82 4.14 -8.59 12.32
CA ASN A 82 3.30 -9.38 13.21
C ASN A 82 2.16 -10.02 12.43
N ASN A 83 0.95 -9.53 12.59
CA ASN A 83 -0.22 -10.13 11.98
C ASN A 83 -0.72 -9.32 10.79
N LYS A 84 -1.38 -10.02 9.89
CA LYS A 84 -2.12 -9.38 8.81
C LYS A 84 -3.36 -8.72 9.39
N ILE A 85 -3.55 -7.44 9.12
CA ILE A 85 -4.72 -6.70 9.56
C ILE A 85 -5.89 -6.93 8.61
N GLY A 86 -5.61 -6.93 7.30
CA GLY A 86 -6.64 -7.12 6.31
C GLY A 86 -6.11 -6.86 4.91
N LYS A 87 -7.03 -6.73 3.98
CA LYS A 87 -6.68 -6.42 2.60
C LYS A 87 -7.69 -5.48 1.99
N ILE A 88 -7.27 -4.72 1.00
CA ILE A 88 -8.16 -3.91 0.17
C ILE A 88 -7.80 -4.10 -1.30
N ILE A 89 -8.78 -3.82 -2.14
CA ILE A 89 -8.57 -3.79 -3.59
C ILE A 89 -8.94 -2.38 -4.05
N HIS A 90 -8.03 -1.76 -4.78
CA HIS A 90 -8.25 -0.43 -5.36
C HIS A 90 -7.99 -0.50 -6.86
N SER A 91 -8.95 -0.06 -7.65
CA SER A 91 -8.85 -0.09 -9.11
C SER A 91 -8.45 1.26 -9.66
N PHE A 92 -7.45 1.24 -10.51
CA PHE A 92 -7.09 2.39 -11.35
C PHE A 92 -7.55 2.09 -12.78
N SER A 93 -7.42 3.06 -13.67
CA SER A 93 -7.85 2.86 -15.06
C SER A 93 -7.03 1.78 -15.79
N HIS A 94 -5.78 1.56 -15.39
CA HIS A 94 -4.87 0.65 -16.08
C HIS A 94 -4.50 -0.60 -15.30
N TYR A 95 -4.82 -0.65 -14.00
CA TYR A 95 -4.46 -1.80 -13.17
C TYR A 95 -5.26 -1.77 -11.87
N LYS A 96 -5.21 -2.90 -11.16
CA LYS A 96 -5.76 -3.03 -9.80
C LYS A 96 -4.62 -3.24 -8.82
N MET A 97 -4.77 -2.68 -7.64
CA MET A 97 -3.87 -2.95 -6.52
C MET A 97 -4.58 -3.83 -5.52
N ASN A 98 -4.00 -4.96 -5.20
CA ASN A 98 -4.45 -5.83 -4.13
C ASN A 98 -3.47 -5.67 -2.98
N ILE A 99 -3.87 -4.91 -1.96
CA ILE A 99 -2.97 -4.52 -0.88
C ILE A 99 -3.32 -5.31 0.37
N GLN A 100 -2.33 -6.02 0.90
CA GLN A 100 -2.44 -6.64 2.22
C GLN A 100 -1.64 -5.80 3.20
N ILE A 101 -2.30 -5.40 4.29
CA ILE A 101 -1.67 -4.58 5.30
C ILE A 101 -1.34 -5.41 6.53
N PHE A 102 -0.13 -5.24 7.05
CA PHE A 102 0.38 -5.98 8.19
C PHE A 102 0.72 -5.01 9.31
N ASN A 103 0.48 -5.47 10.53
CA ASN A 103 0.91 -4.74 11.72
C ASN A 103 2.40 -5.00 11.93
N CYS A 104 3.18 -3.93 12.01
CA CYS A 104 4.63 -4.02 12.15
C CYS A 104 5.08 -3.23 13.36
N GLU A 105 6.13 -3.72 14.00
CA GLU A 105 6.75 -2.96 15.08
C GLU A 105 8.25 -2.79 14.83
N ILE A 106 8.80 -1.73 15.36
CA ILE A 106 10.22 -1.41 15.25
C ILE A 106 10.97 -2.20 16.31
N ILE A 107 12.04 -2.86 15.89
CA ILE A 107 12.90 -3.60 16.82
C ILE A 107 14.24 -2.94 17.10
N ASN A 108 14.63 -1.93 16.31
CA ASN A 108 15.83 -1.18 16.63
C ASN A 108 15.50 -0.08 17.63
N THR A 109 16.41 0.13 18.57
CA THR A 109 16.20 1.02 19.71
C THR A 109 16.41 2.50 19.37
N LYS A 110 17.10 2.78 18.30
CA LYS A 110 17.35 4.15 17.86
C LYS A 110 16.65 4.42 16.57
N ILE A 111 15.76 5.40 16.59
CA ILE A 111 15.13 5.89 15.38
C ILE A 111 15.79 7.21 15.06
N GLU A 112 16.57 7.22 14.00
CA GLU A 112 17.17 8.44 13.54
C GLU A 112 16.10 9.32 12.92
N LYS A 113 16.12 10.59 13.29
CA LYS A 113 15.28 11.56 12.61
C LYS A 113 15.75 11.60 11.17
N SER A 114 14.87 11.20 10.28
CA SER A 114 15.13 11.27 8.88
C SER A 114 15.35 12.73 8.48
N SER A 115 16.50 13.03 7.91
CA SER A 115 16.73 14.31 7.27
C SER A 115 16.02 14.38 5.92
N ASN A 116 15.35 13.29 5.54
CA ASN A 116 14.72 13.12 4.27
C ASN A 116 13.29 13.67 4.34
N ASN A 117 12.94 14.55 3.41
CA ASN A 117 11.60 15.12 3.35
C ASN A 117 10.55 14.12 2.85
N ASN A 118 10.96 12.89 2.55
CA ASN A 118 10.10 11.89 1.96
C ASN A 118 9.58 10.86 2.95
N SER A 119 9.82 11.06 4.23
CA SER A 119 9.30 10.18 5.26
C SER A 119 9.10 10.95 6.56
N LYS A 120 8.10 10.54 7.33
CA LYS A 120 7.80 11.18 8.62
C LYS A 120 7.16 10.19 9.58
N TRP A 121 7.32 10.47 10.86
CA TRP A 121 6.54 9.87 11.93
C TRP A 121 5.46 10.87 12.34
N ILE A 122 4.21 10.48 12.26
CA ILE A 122 3.09 11.36 12.61
C ILE A 122 2.17 10.67 13.58
N SER A 123 1.44 11.45 14.40
CA SER A 123 0.38 10.88 15.22
C SER A 123 -0.86 10.65 14.35
N ARG A 124 -1.71 9.72 14.76
CA ARG A 124 -2.91 9.40 13.98
C ARG A 124 -3.83 10.60 13.76
N LYS A 125 -3.93 11.47 14.74
CA LYS A 125 -4.76 12.67 14.62
C LYS A 125 -4.26 13.63 13.55
N ASP A 126 -2.99 13.53 13.19
CA ASP A 126 -2.39 14.40 12.18
C ASP A 126 -2.59 13.88 10.75
N ILE A 127 -3.17 12.71 10.58
CA ILE A 127 -3.42 12.13 9.25
C ILE A 127 -4.20 13.10 8.38
N VAL A 128 -5.15 13.81 8.96
CA VAL A 128 -5.99 14.76 8.22
C VAL A 128 -5.22 15.95 7.66
N ASN A 129 -4.00 16.18 8.15
CA ASN A 129 -3.16 17.30 7.71
C ASN A 129 -2.29 16.97 6.51
N TYR A 130 -2.36 15.74 6.01
CA TYR A 130 -1.53 15.26 4.91
C TYR A 130 -2.40 14.77 3.77
N ALA A 131 -1.96 15.01 2.53
CA ALA A 131 -2.65 14.51 1.35
C ALA A 131 -2.20 13.08 1.08
N PHE A 132 -3.09 12.14 1.30
CA PHE A 132 -2.81 10.72 1.08
C PHE A 132 -3.41 10.23 -0.22
N HIS A 133 -2.74 9.26 -0.81
CA HIS A 133 -3.22 8.48 -1.94
C HIS A 133 -4.56 7.80 -1.57
N LYS A 134 -5.48 7.72 -2.52
CA LYS A 134 -6.82 7.18 -2.26
C LYS A 134 -6.83 5.78 -1.65
N ALA A 135 -5.93 4.91 -2.09
CA ALA A 135 -5.86 3.57 -1.54
C ALA A 135 -5.57 3.59 -0.04
N ASN A 136 -4.83 4.60 0.42
CA ASN A 136 -4.53 4.74 1.85
C ASN A 136 -5.74 5.15 2.67
N HIS A 137 -6.66 5.90 2.10
CA HIS A 137 -7.91 6.21 2.80
C HIS A 137 -8.70 4.93 3.09
N LYS A 138 -8.71 4.00 2.12
CA LYS A 138 -9.33 2.69 2.35
C LYS A 138 -8.60 1.90 3.43
N LEU A 139 -7.27 1.99 3.47
CA LEU A 139 -6.49 1.33 4.51
C LEU A 139 -6.79 1.92 5.88
N PHE A 140 -6.87 3.25 6.00
CA PHE A 140 -7.21 3.89 7.26
C PHE A 140 -8.60 3.49 7.75
N ASP A 141 -9.58 3.42 6.84
CA ASP A 141 -10.92 2.97 7.19
C ASP A 141 -10.89 1.54 7.69
N LEU A 142 -10.11 0.69 7.07
CA LEU A 142 -9.93 -0.70 7.49
C LEU A 142 -9.32 -0.77 8.90
N LEU A 143 -8.34 0.07 9.18
CA LEU A 143 -7.70 0.11 10.49
C LEU A 143 -8.69 0.52 11.58
N GLU A 144 -9.50 1.54 11.34
CA GLU A 144 -10.53 1.97 12.29
C GLU A 144 -11.54 0.86 12.54
N LYS A 145 -11.97 0.20 11.47
CA LYS A 145 -12.96 -0.88 11.56
C LYS A 145 -12.45 -2.05 12.39
N ASN A 146 -11.16 -2.28 12.40
CA ASN A 146 -10.53 -3.37 13.15
C ASN A 146 -9.94 -2.92 14.49
N ASN A 147 -10.18 -1.70 14.90
CA ASN A 147 -9.67 -1.13 16.15
C ASN A 147 -8.16 -1.19 16.28
N VAL A 148 -7.49 -0.93 15.19
CA VAL A 148 -6.02 -0.98 15.16
C VAL A 148 -5.42 0.42 15.24
#